data_a304fa10632290865e16fb1a19b859bd
#
_entry.id   a304fa10632290865e16fb1a19b859bd
#
_cell.length_a   1.000
_cell.length_b   1.000
_cell.length_c   1.000
_cell.angle_alpha   90.00
_cell.angle_beta   90.00
_cell.angle_gamma   90.00
#
_symmetry.space_group_name_H-M   'P 1'
#
loop_
_entity.id
_entity.type
_entity.pdbx_description
1 polymer ?
#
loop_
_entity_poly.entity_id
_entity_poly.type
_entity_poly.pdbx_seq_one_letter_code
_entity_poly.pdbx_strand_id
1 'polypeptide(L)'
;GSRAGKMEMHPAGKPEVDQSLCVGCGFCQKNCAHDAITITNHKASINHDKCVGCGRCIGACPKDATHAGADNTNEILNCKMAEYALAVVQGRPQFHINLVQDISPCCDCHGCNDAPILPDIGMFASADAVAIDQACADACLRAEPIPGTRLSEMPHISDDHFINSYPVSEWRSQLSHGEKIGLGQRAYELISMK
;
A
#
# COMPACT_ATOMS: atom_id res chain seq x y z
N GLY A 1 -5.36 -9.87 4.38
CA GLY A 1 -6.50 -9.00 4.62
C GLY A 1 -7.70 -9.32 3.75
N SER A 2 -8.88 -8.88 4.18
CA SER A 2 -10.08 -8.99 3.35
C SER A 2 -10.01 -8.03 2.15
N ARG A 3 -10.75 -8.32 1.06
CA ARG A 3 -10.89 -7.40 -0.08
C ARG A 3 -11.31 -6.00 0.37
N ALA A 4 -12.24 -5.91 1.34
CA ALA A 4 -12.69 -4.65 1.90
C ALA A 4 -11.56 -3.88 2.61
N GLY A 5 -10.73 -4.55 3.42
CA GLY A 5 -9.59 -3.93 4.09
C GLY A 5 -8.57 -3.32 3.12
N LYS A 6 -8.26 -4.02 2.02
CA LYS A 6 -7.41 -3.45 0.95
C LYS A 6 -8.06 -2.21 0.34
N MET A 7 -9.36 -2.24 0.07
CA MET A 7 -10.07 -1.11 -0.51
C MET A 7 -10.14 0.11 0.42
N GLU A 8 -10.12 -0.09 1.74
CA GLU A 8 -10.07 1.02 2.71
C GLU A 8 -8.75 1.79 2.67
N MET A 9 -7.67 1.15 2.24
CA MET A 9 -6.34 1.78 2.17
C MET A 9 -6.13 2.56 0.86
N HIS A 10 -6.59 2.03 -0.27
CA HIS A 10 -6.34 2.61 -1.59
C HIS A 10 -7.16 3.86 -1.95
N PRO A 11 -8.48 3.98 -1.63
CA PRO A 11 -9.25 5.12 -2.09
C PRO A 11 -8.82 6.43 -1.44
N ALA A 12 -8.75 7.47 -2.26
CA ALA A 12 -8.77 8.86 -1.81
C ALA A 12 -10.19 9.42 -2.01
N GLY A 13 -10.64 10.21 -1.07
CA GLY A 13 -11.95 10.83 -1.16
C GLY A 13 -13.10 9.85 -0.93
N LYS A 14 -14.27 10.24 -1.39
CA LYS A 14 -15.51 9.50 -1.17
C LYS A 14 -15.85 8.69 -2.42
N PRO A 15 -16.33 7.43 -2.24
CA PRO A 15 -16.73 6.59 -3.36
C PRO A 15 -17.83 7.21 -4.22
N GLU A 16 -17.82 6.88 -5.49
CA GLU A 16 -18.83 7.26 -6.48
C GLU A 16 -19.48 6.01 -7.08
N VAL A 17 -20.64 6.20 -7.73
CA VAL A 17 -21.36 5.11 -8.37
C VAL A 17 -21.51 5.40 -9.86
N ASP A 18 -20.94 4.51 -10.68
CA ASP A 18 -21.25 4.49 -12.11
C ASP A 18 -22.70 4.01 -12.31
N GLN A 19 -23.53 4.95 -12.70
CA GLN A 19 -24.96 4.70 -12.90
C GLN A 19 -25.23 3.75 -14.08
N SER A 20 -24.30 3.64 -15.04
CA SER A 20 -24.45 2.74 -16.18
C SER A 20 -24.32 1.28 -15.78
N LEU A 21 -23.40 0.97 -14.84
CA LEU A 21 -23.11 -0.36 -14.34
C LEU A 21 -23.99 -0.76 -13.14
N CYS A 22 -24.53 0.22 -12.42
CA CYS A 22 -25.32 -0.04 -11.23
C CYS A 22 -26.65 -0.69 -11.57
N VAL A 23 -26.97 -1.80 -10.90
CA VAL A 23 -28.24 -2.54 -11.03
C VAL A 23 -29.14 -2.44 -9.79
N GLY A 24 -28.76 -1.62 -8.80
CA GLY A 24 -29.55 -1.39 -7.59
C GLY A 24 -29.70 -2.61 -6.67
N CYS A 25 -28.74 -3.54 -6.67
CA CYS A 25 -28.82 -4.79 -5.90
C CYS A 25 -28.75 -4.62 -4.37
N GLY A 26 -28.38 -3.43 -3.85
CA GLY A 26 -28.36 -3.09 -2.44
C GLY A 26 -27.15 -3.62 -1.64
N PHE A 27 -26.20 -4.35 -2.24
CA PHE A 27 -25.02 -4.86 -1.50
C PHE A 27 -24.17 -3.74 -0.89
N CYS A 28 -23.94 -2.66 -1.63
CA CYS A 28 -23.22 -1.48 -1.12
C CYS A 28 -23.94 -0.85 0.07
N GLN A 29 -25.28 -0.75 0.02
CA GLN A 29 -26.10 -0.20 1.12
C GLN A 29 -26.00 -1.06 2.38
N LYS A 30 -26.11 -2.39 2.25
CA LYS A 30 -26.00 -3.33 3.39
C LYS A 30 -24.63 -3.31 4.07
N ASN A 31 -23.58 -2.96 3.34
CA ASN A 31 -22.20 -2.90 3.85
C ASN A 31 -21.80 -1.50 4.34
N CYS A 32 -22.69 -0.51 4.23
CA CYS A 32 -22.42 0.84 4.69
C CYS A 32 -22.73 0.98 6.18
N ALA A 33 -21.71 1.16 7.01
CA ALA A 33 -21.86 1.37 8.45
C ALA A 33 -22.36 2.78 8.83
N HIS A 34 -22.48 3.69 7.86
CA HIS A 34 -22.80 5.10 8.06
C HIS A 34 -24.15 5.51 7.44
N ASP A 35 -24.94 4.54 6.97
CA ASP A 35 -26.22 4.79 6.30
C ASP A 35 -26.14 5.88 5.21
N ALA A 36 -25.01 5.92 4.52
CA ALA A 36 -24.72 6.91 3.50
C ALA A 36 -25.27 6.53 2.11
N ILE A 37 -25.80 5.32 1.93
CA ILE A 37 -26.22 4.81 0.62
C ILE A 37 -27.70 4.54 0.58
N THR A 38 -28.35 5.10 -0.44
CA THR A 38 -29.78 4.88 -0.73
C THR A 38 -29.94 4.23 -2.12
N ILE A 39 -30.98 3.41 -2.25
CA ILE A 39 -31.36 2.82 -3.55
C ILE A 39 -32.67 3.46 -3.97
N THR A 40 -32.68 4.13 -5.11
CA THR A 40 -33.86 4.75 -5.70
C THR A 40 -33.91 4.41 -7.19
N ASN A 41 -35.06 3.98 -7.68
CA ASN A 41 -35.22 3.59 -9.09
C ASN A 41 -34.18 2.57 -9.58
N HIS A 42 -33.89 1.55 -8.76
CA HIS A 42 -32.87 0.53 -9.05
C HIS A 42 -31.44 1.08 -9.26
N LYS A 43 -31.12 2.21 -8.66
CA LYS A 43 -29.79 2.82 -8.70
C LYS A 43 -29.35 3.21 -7.29
N ALA A 44 -28.05 3.00 -7.02
CA ALA A 44 -27.46 3.44 -5.76
C ALA A 44 -27.04 4.92 -5.86
N SER A 45 -27.21 5.64 -4.75
CA SER A 45 -26.71 7.00 -4.57
C SER A 45 -25.99 7.10 -3.23
N ILE A 46 -24.86 7.79 -3.20
CA ILE A 46 -24.04 7.97 -1.99
C ILE A 46 -24.21 9.41 -1.50
N ASN A 47 -24.70 9.56 -0.28
CA ASN A 47 -24.72 10.85 0.39
C ASN A 47 -23.30 11.13 0.95
N HIS A 48 -22.60 12.06 0.33
CA HIS A 48 -21.22 12.40 0.70
C HIS A 48 -21.11 13.13 2.04
N ASP A 49 -22.17 13.72 2.59
CA ASP A 49 -22.16 14.33 3.92
C ASP A 49 -22.10 13.27 5.03
N LYS A 50 -22.72 12.09 4.79
CA LYS A 50 -22.67 10.94 5.69
C LYS A 50 -21.50 10.01 5.43
N CYS A 51 -20.97 10.02 4.21
CA CYS A 51 -19.91 9.12 3.80
C CYS A 51 -18.56 9.55 4.41
N VAL A 52 -17.88 8.61 5.06
CA VAL A 52 -16.54 8.80 5.65
C VAL A 52 -15.40 8.34 4.72
N GLY A 53 -15.71 7.86 3.51
CA GLY A 53 -14.70 7.44 2.54
C GLY A 53 -14.05 6.07 2.81
N CYS A 54 -14.64 5.21 3.65
CA CYS A 54 -14.04 3.92 4.04
C CYS A 54 -13.90 2.89 2.90
N GLY A 55 -14.56 3.07 1.76
CA GLY A 55 -14.43 2.21 0.57
C GLY A 55 -15.10 0.83 0.66
N ARG A 56 -15.78 0.45 1.75
CA ARG A 56 -16.42 -0.88 1.89
C ARG A 56 -17.42 -1.20 0.80
N CYS A 57 -18.15 -0.19 0.33
CA CYS A 57 -19.12 -0.31 -0.76
C CYS A 57 -18.45 -0.69 -2.10
N ILE A 58 -17.19 -0.28 -2.33
CA ILE A 58 -16.41 -0.64 -3.51
C ILE A 58 -16.16 -2.15 -3.49
N GLY A 59 -15.60 -2.66 -2.37
CA GLY A 59 -15.33 -4.09 -2.22
C GLY A 59 -16.58 -4.98 -2.22
N ALA A 60 -17.75 -4.41 -1.87
CA ALA A 60 -19.02 -5.13 -1.83
C ALA A 60 -19.77 -5.16 -3.17
N CYS A 61 -19.40 -4.33 -4.14
CA CYS A 61 -20.13 -4.22 -5.41
C CYS A 61 -19.80 -5.39 -6.36
N PRO A 62 -20.76 -6.28 -6.67
CA PRO A 62 -20.49 -7.41 -7.58
C PRO A 62 -20.46 -7.01 -9.06
N LYS A 63 -20.77 -5.74 -9.37
CA LYS A 63 -20.80 -5.18 -10.72
C LYS A 63 -19.71 -4.13 -10.94
N ASP A 64 -18.82 -3.93 -9.95
CA ASP A 64 -17.79 -2.91 -9.95
C ASP A 64 -18.31 -1.48 -10.29
N ALA A 65 -19.62 -1.28 -10.08
CA ALA A 65 -20.28 0.00 -10.30
C ALA A 65 -19.91 1.06 -9.27
N THR A 66 -19.45 0.65 -8.07
CA THR A 66 -18.95 1.58 -7.04
C THR A 66 -17.44 1.60 -7.11
N HIS A 67 -16.87 2.77 -7.31
CA HIS A 67 -15.43 2.98 -7.47
C HIS A 67 -14.95 4.12 -6.58
N ALA A 68 -13.63 4.30 -6.46
CA ALA A 68 -13.04 5.44 -5.79
C ALA A 68 -13.31 6.70 -6.62
N GLY A 69 -13.70 7.80 -5.98
CA GLY A 69 -13.82 9.10 -6.65
C GLY A 69 -12.45 9.64 -7.09
N ALA A 70 -11.40 9.28 -6.34
CA ALA A 70 -10.01 9.43 -6.70
C ALA A 70 -9.19 8.35 -6.00
N ASP A 71 -8.03 7.98 -6.55
CA ASP A 71 -7.07 7.15 -5.84
C ASP A 71 -6.24 8.00 -4.87
N ASN A 72 -5.84 7.42 -3.75
CA ASN A 72 -4.84 8.02 -2.88
C ASN A 72 -3.54 8.20 -3.66
N THR A 73 -2.85 9.30 -3.42
CA THR A 73 -1.43 9.36 -3.76
C THR A 73 -0.69 8.23 -3.03
N ASN A 74 0.41 7.75 -3.61
CA ASN A 74 1.23 6.73 -2.97
C ASN A 74 1.71 7.18 -1.59
N GLU A 75 1.97 8.47 -1.41
CA GLU A 75 2.33 9.06 -0.11
C GLU A 75 1.25 8.83 0.95
N ILE A 76 -0.01 9.12 0.64
CA ILE A 76 -1.13 8.91 1.59
C ILE A 76 -1.29 7.43 1.92
N LEU A 77 -1.19 6.55 0.91
CA LEU A 77 -1.24 5.10 1.11
C LEU A 77 -0.12 4.64 2.05
N ASN A 78 1.10 5.10 1.82
CA ASN A 78 2.28 4.78 2.63
C ASN A 78 2.11 5.25 4.08
N CYS A 79 1.58 6.46 4.29
CA CYS A 79 1.27 6.97 5.63
C CYS A 79 0.24 6.08 6.33
N LYS A 80 -0.83 5.69 5.65
CA LYS A 80 -1.84 4.76 6.20
C LYS A 80 -1.21 3.41 6.58
N MET A 81 -0.31 2.86 5.78
CA MET A 81 0.38 1.61 6.11
C MET A 81 1.17 1.74 7.42
N ALA A 82 1.90 2.82 7.62
CA ALA A 82 2.63 3.07 8.87
C ALA A 82 1.68 3.22 10.08
N GLU A 83 0.54 3.88 9.92
CA GLU A 83 -0.48 4.03 10.96
C GLU A 83 -1.11 2.69 11.36
N TYR A 84 -1.43 1.83 10.37
CA TYR A 84 -1.93 0.49 10.64
C TYR A 84 -0.88 -0.40 11.33
N ALA A 85 0.39 -0.29 10.93
CA ALA A 85 1.47 -1.00 11.60
C ALA A 85 1.58 -0.57 13.05
N LEU A 86 1.57 0.74 13.34
CA LEU A 86 1.59 1.27 14.71
C LEU A 86 0.41 0.76 15.53
N ALA A 87 -0.80 0.74 14.98
CA ALA A 87 -1.99 0.26 15.68
C ALA A 87 -1.88 -1.22 16.09
N VAL A 88 -1.13 -2.03 15.31
CA VAL A 88 -0.89 -3.43 15.64
C VAL A 88 0.16 -3.60 16.75
N VAL A 89 1.26 -2.83 16.69
CA VAL A 89 2.43 -3.06 17.56
C VAL A 89 2.44 -2.18 18.81
N GLN A 90 1.69 -1.10 18.86
CA GLN A 90 1.70 -0.13 19.96
C GLN A 90 1.44 -0.79 21.32
N GLY A 91 2.35 -0.56 22.25
CA GLY A 91 2.26 -1.08 23.62
C GLY A 91 2.50 -2.60 23.73
N ARG A 92 3.05 -3.24 22.71
CA ARG A 92 3.35 -4.69 22.68
C ARG A 92 4.83 -4.92 22.43
N PRO A 93 5.41 -6.00 22.99
CA PRO A 93 6.72 -6.47 22.55
C PRO A 93 6.65 -6.81 21.05
N GLN A 94 7.66 -6.40 20.31
CA GLN A 94 7.73 -6.62 18.86
C GLN A 94 9.14 -7.04 18.44
N PHE A 95 9.21 -7.86 17.42
CA PHE A 95 10.44 -8.26 16.77
C PHE A 95 10.11 -8.56 15.30
N HIS A 96 10.92 -8.02 14.41
CA HIS A 96 10.69 -8.06 12.97
C HIS A 96 11.80 -8.83 12.29
N ILE A 97 11.45 -9.58 11.26
CA ILE A 97 12.37 -10.30 10.38
C ILE A 97 11.95 -10.00 8.95
N ASN A 98 12.87 -9.48 8.14
CA ASN A 98 12.67 -9.26 6.72
C ASN A 98 13.59 -10.17 5.90
N LEU A 99 13.02 -10.92 4.99
CA LEU A 99 13.74 -11.66 3.96
C LEU A 99 13.82 -10.79 2.70
N VAL A 100 15.01 -10.25 2.42
CA VAL A 100 15.25 -9.38 1.26
C VAL A 100 15.70 -10.24 0.10
N GLN A 101 14.72 -10.86 -0.56
CA GLN A 101 14.88 -11.81 -1.66
C GLN A 101 13.72 -11.66 -2.66
N ASP A 102 13.89 -12.19 -3.86
CA ASP A 102 12.88 -12.17 -4.94
C ASP A 102 12.29 -10.77 -5.18
N ILE A 103 13.14 -9.74 -5.21
CA ILE A 103 12.75 -8.33 -5.30
C ILE A 103 12.19 -8.04 -6.68
N SER A 104 10.87 -8.06 -6.80
CA SER A 104 10.15 -7.88 -8.05
C SER A 104 9.92 -6.41 -8.42
N PRO A 105 9.75 -6.08 -9.70
CA PRO A 105 9.58 -4.69 -10.16
C PRO A 105 8.28 -4.03 -9.69
N CYS A 106 7.26 -4.80 -9.38
CA CYS A 106 5.97 -4.34 -8.89
C CYS A 106 5.60 -5.06 -7.60
N CYS A 107 4.69 -4.47 -6.83
CA CYS A 107 4.10 -5.15 -5.69
C CYS A 107 3.47 -6.49 -6.11
N ASP A 108 3.62 -7.52 -5.29
CA ASP A 108 3.03 -8.86 -5.51
C ASP A 108 1.50 -8.86 -5.70
N CYS A 109 0.83 -7.77 -5.34
CA CYS A 109 -0.59 -7.58 -5.62
C CYS A 109 -0.91 -7.35 -7.11
N HIS A 110 0.08 -7.07 -7.95
CA HIS A 110 -0.07 -6.93 -9.39
C HIS A 110 0.03 -8.30 -10.08
N GLY A 111 -0.96 -8.63 -10.93
CA GLY A 111 -0.95 -9.87 -11.70
C GLY A 111 0.01 -9.89 -12.89
N CYS A 112 0.69 -8.78 -13.15
CA CYS A 112 1.63 -8.61 -14.27
C CYS A 112 3.08 -8.39 -13.78
N ASN A 113 3.47 -9.09 -12.72
CA ASN A 113 4.83 -8.99 -12.20
C ASN A 113 5.84 -9.71 -13.12
N ASP A 114 7.12 -9.46 -12.92
CA ASP A 114 8.22 -9.96 -13.74
C ASP A 114 9.32 -10.56 -12.84
N ALA A 115 10.40 -11.00 -13.47
CA ALA A 115 11.57 -11.55 -12.81
C ALA A 115 12.15 -10.58 -11.77
N PRO A 116 12.82 -11.09 -10.72
CA PRO A 116 13.51 -10.26 -9.74
C PRO A 116 14.48 -9.27 -10.41
N ILE A 117 14.46 -8.03 -9.92
CA ILE A 117 15.29 -6.92 -10.45
C ILE A 117 16.62 -6.75 -9.71
N LEU A 118 16.71 -7.30 -8.50
CA LEU A 118 17.90 -7.30 -7.65
C LEU A 118 18.20 -8.73 -7.18
N PRO A 119 19.48 -9.06 -6.91
CA PRO A 119 19.83 -10.35 -6.32
C PRO A 119 19.28 -10.45 -4.88
N ASP A 120 19.19 -11.68 -4.39
CA ASP A 120 18.90 -11.93 -2.99
C ASP A 120 19.98 -11.31 -2.10
N ILE A 121 19.56 -10.53 -1.10
CA ILE A 121 20.47 -9.80 -0.23
C ILE A 121 20.65 -10.54 1.08
N GLY A 122 19.58 -11.06 1.66
CA GLY A 122 19.64 -11.84 2.89
C GLY A 122 18.50 -11.55 3.87
N MET A 123 18.74 -11.89 5.13
CA MET A 123 17.78 -11.76 6.21
C MET A 123 18.21 -10.65 7.17
N PHE A 124 17.28 -9.77 7.50
CA PHE A 124 17.44 -8.71 8.49
C PHE A 124 16.52 -8.96 9.68
N ALA A 125 16.96 -8.53 10.86
CA ALA A 125 16.17 -8.64 12.09
C ALA A 125 16.34 -7.41 12.96
N SER A 126 15.25 -6.92 13.57
CA SER A 126 15.26 -5.77 14.48
C SER A 126 14.04 -5.77 15.40
N ALA A 127 14.16 -5.11 16.55
CA ALA A 127 13.02 -4.77 17.39
C ALA A 127 12.32 -3.47 16.96
N ASP A 128 12.86 -2.76 15.96
CA ASP A 128 12.32 -1.51 15.42
C ASP A 128 11.87 -1.71 13.97
N ALA A 129 10.58 -1.52 13.71
CA ALA A 129 9.95 -1.74 12.40
C ALA A 129 10.46 -0.75 11.33
N VAL A 130 10.74 0.50 11.71
CA VAL A 130 11.20 1.52 10.76
C VAL A 130 12.67 1.34 10.44
N ALA A 131 13.49 1.02 11.46
CA ALA A 131 14.91 0.77 11.29
C ALA A 131 15.19 -0.42 10.37
N ILE A 132 14.44 -1.52 10.51
CA ILE A 132 14.63 -2.70 9.66
C ILE A 132 14.27 -2.40 8.21
N ASP A 133 13.16 -1.71 7.96
CA ASP A 133 12.73 -1.36 6.61
C ASP A 133 13.70 -0.37 5.95
N GLN A 134 14.22 0.61 6.72
CA GLN A 134 15.25 1.51 6.21
C GLN A 134 16.54 0.75 5.86
N ALA A 135 16.99 -0.17 6.72
CA ALA A 135 18.18 -0.98 6.45
C ALA A 135 18.03 -1.87 5.23
N CYS A 136 16.86 -2.49 5.04
CA CYS A 136 16.53 -3.29 3.87
C CYS A 136 16.51 -2.45 2.59
N ALA A 137 15.85 -1.29 2.63
CA ALA A 137 15.80 -0.37 1.49
C ALA A 137 17.20 0.10 1.09
N ASP A 138 18.02 0.50 2.06
CA ASP A 138 19.41 0.92 1.81
C ASP A 138 20.27 -0.21 1.24
N ALA A 139 20.01 -1.46 1.65
CA ALA A 139 20.70 -2.62 1.10
C ALA A 139 20.29 -2.88 -0.36
N CYS A 140 18.99 -2.74 -0.68
CA CYS A 140 18.50 -2.82 -2.06
C CYS A 140 19.10 -1.73 -2.94
N LEU A 141 19.19 -0.49 -2.45
CA LEU A 141 19.76 0.63 -3.21
C LEU A 141 21.27 0.47 -3.49
N ARG A 142 21.98 -0.31 -2.66
CA ARG A 142 23.41 -0.62 -2.87
C ARG A 142 23.64 -1.84 -3.76
N ALA A 143 22.64 -2.65 -3.99
CA ALA A 143 22.76 -3.86 -4.81
C ALA A 143 22.82 -3.52 -6.29
N GLU A 144 23.63 -4.25 -7.06
CA GLU A 144 23.68 -4.10 -8.51
C GLU A 144 22.44 -4.74 -9.16
N PRO A 145 21.74 -4.05 -10.07
CA PRO A 145 20.62 -4.60 -10.79
C PRO A 145 20.99 -5.86 -11.59
N ILE A 146 20.09 -6.84 -11.63
CA ILE A 146 20.26 -8.04 -12.45
C ILE A 146 20.17 -7.64 -13.92
N PRO A 147 21.18 -7.94 -14.76
CA PRO A 147 21.17 -7.63 -16.19
C PRO A 147 20.00 -8.29 -16.92
N GLY A 148 19.39 -7.59 -17.90
CA GLY A 148 18.27 -8.08 -18.69
C GLY A 148 16.92 -8.08 -17.93
N THR A 149 16.87 -7.44 -16.78
CA THR A 149 15.61 -7.26 -16.04
C THR A 149 15.06 -5.85 -16.26
N ARG A 150 13.80 -5.66 -15.89
CA ARG A 150 13.11 -4.37 -16.05
C ARG A 150 13.92 -3.19 -15.51
N LEU A 151 14.53 -3.31 -14.33
CA LEU A 151 15.32 -2.23 -13.74
C LEU A 151 16.57 -1.89 -14.59
N SER A 152 17.26 -2.89 -15.14
CA SER A 152 18.46 -2.68 -15.96
C SER A 152 18.15 -2.12 -17.37
N GLU A 153 16.92 -2.28 -17.85
CA GLU A 153 16.48 -1.83 -19.18
C GLU A 153 15.76 -0.49 -19.15
N MET A 154 15.32 -0.03 -17.96
CA MET A 154 14.63 1.26 -17.82
C MET A 154 15.63 2.44 -17.78
N PRO A 155 15.21 3.64 -18.23
CA PRO A 155 16.00 4.84 -18.07
C PRO A 155 16.34 5.08 -16.59
N HIS A 156 17.64 5.29 -16.31
CA HIS A 156 18.08 5.75 -14.99
C HIS A 156 17.70 7.22 -14.80
N ILE A 157 16.59 7.48 -14.12
CA ILE A 157 16.11 8.85 -13.83
C ILE A 157 16.63 9.36 -12.48
N SER A 158 17.13 8.45 -11.62
CA SER A 158 17.70 8.76 -10.31
C SER A 158 18.67 7.65 -9.85
N ASP A 159 19.36 7.86 -8.74
CA ASP A 159 20.16 6.84 -8.04
C ASP A 159 19.31 5.89 -7.19
N ASP A 160 17.99 5.95 -7.34
CA ASP A 160 17.02 5.18 -6.56
C ASP A 160 16.37 4.10 -7.42
N HIS A 161 16.67 2.84 -7.12
CA HIS A 161 16.16 1.68 -7.84
C HIS A 161 14.63 1.58 -7.80
N PHE A 162 14.01 1.97 -6.68
CA PHE A 162 12.55 1.96 -6.53
C PHE A 162 11.90 3.03 -7.41
N ILE A 163 12.48 4.23 -7.47
CA ILE A 163 12.03 5.31 -8.36
C ILE A 163 12.25 4.93 -9.82
N ASN A 164 13.39 4.33 -10.16
CA ASN A 164 13.66 3.87 -11.53
C ASN A 164 12.70 2.76 -11.97
N SER A 165 12.38 1.81 -11.07
CA SER A 165 11.44 0.73 -11.35
C SER A 165 9.98 1.21 -11.43
N TYR A 166 9.59 2.15 -10.55
CA TYR A 166 8.25 2.69 -10.45
C TYR A 166 8.29 4.19 -10.10
N PRO A 167 8.32 5.08 -11.11
CA PRO A 167 8.59 6.52 -10.95
C PRO A 167 7.67 7.30 -10.00
N VAL A 168 6.48 6.78 -9.73
CA VAL A 168 5.53 7.38 -8.77
C VAL A 168 5.65 6.75 -7.37
N SER A 169 6.70 5.97 -7.12
CA SER A 169 6.97 5.40 -5.80
C SER A 169 7.38 6.48 -4.80
N GLU A 170 6.66 6.55 -3.70
CA GLU A 170 6.91 7.48 -2.60
C GLU A 170 7.33 6.70 -1.33
N TRP A 171 8.10 5.63 -1.50
CA TRP A 171 8.43 4.69 -0.43
C TRP A 171 9.03 5.32 0.83
N ARG A 172 9.80 6.43 0.67
CA ARG A 172 10.38 7.16 1.80
C ARG A 172 9.33 7.80 2.72
N SER A 173 8.15 8.09 2.19
CA SER A 173 7.06 8.69 2.96
C SER A 173 6.55 7.76 4.06
N GLN A 174 6.52 6.43 3.82
CA GLN A 174 6.17 5.44 4.85
C GLN A 174 7.11 5.51 6.04
N LEU A 175 8.42 5.52 5.79
CA LEU A 175 9.45 5.52 6.84
C LEU A 175 9.46 6.85 7.59
N SER A 176 9.40 7.97 6.87
CA SER A 176 9.34 9.30 7.47
C SER A 176 8.09 9.50 8.34
N HIS A 177 6.94 9.00 7.87
CA HIS A 177 5.70 9.06 8.63
C HIS A 177 5.74 8.11 9.82
N GLY A 178 6.28 6.89 9.65
CA GLY A 178 6.49 5.92 10.73
C GLY A 178 7.31 6.50 11.89
N GLU A 179 8.40 7.18 11.57
CA GLU A 179 9.23 7.89 12.56
C GLU A 179 8.45 9.02 13.24
N LYS A 180 7.74 9.84 12.47
CA LYS A 180 6.93 10.96 12.97
C LYS A 180 5.84 10.52 13.95
N ILE A 181 5.19 9.39 13.73
CA ILE A 181 4.10 8.87 14.58
C ILE A 181 4.61 7.99 15.72
N GLY A 182 5.92 7.75 15.83
CA GLY A 182 6.53 6.96 16.89
C GLY A 182 6.44 5.44 16.70
N LEU A 183 6.33 4.96 15.45
CA LEU A 183 6.40 3.54 15.12
C LEU A 183 7.83 2.99 15.32
N GLY A 184 8.86 3.81 15.07
CA GLY A 184 10.26 3.47 15.20
C GLY A 184 11.15 4.64 14.77
N GLN A 185 12.43 4.37 14.49
CA GLN A 185 13.43 5.35 14.07
C GLN A 185 14.10 4.89 12.77
N ARG A 186 14.39 5.83 11.87
CA ARG A 186 15.11 5.53 10.62
C ARG A 186 16.61 5.29 10.82
N ALA A 187 17.17 5.86 11.89
CA ALA A 187 18.57 5.64 12.24
C ALA A 187 18.78 4.19 12.75
N TYR A 188 19.80 3.53 12.22
CA TYR A 188 20.14 2.16 12.62
C TYR A 188 21.65 1.92 12.63
N GLU A 189 22.09 0.90 13.36
CA GLU A 189 23.39 0.30 13.27
C GLU A 189 23.25 -1.12 12.71
N LEU A 190 23.96 -1.41 11.62
CA LEU A 190 23.92 -2.73 11.01
C LEU A 190 25.04 -3.62 11.55
N ILE A 191 24.66 -4.69 12.24
CA ILE A 191 25.56 -5.70 12.77
C ILE A 191 25.49 -6.93 11.86
N SER A 192 26.58 -7.24 11.15
CA SER A 192 26.65 -8.44 10.31
C SER A 192 26.95 -9.66 11.17
N MET A 193 26.08 -10.65 11.12
CA MET A 193 26.28 -11.96 11.75
C MET A 193 26.83 -12.94 10.71
N LYS A 194 27.91 -13.66 11.08
CA LYS A 194 28.52 -14.68 10.23
C LYS A 194 28.04 -16.07 10.63
#